data_52893ccc1be7bfb4ec4ca67ace4111d0
#
_entry.id   52893ccc1be7bfb4ec4ca67ace4111d0
#
_cell.length_a   1.000
_cell.length_b   1.000
_cell.length_c   1.000
_cell.angle_alpha   90.00
_cell.angle_beta   90.00
_cell.angle_gamma   90.00
#
_symmetry.space_group_name_H-M   'P 1'
#
loop_
_entity.id
_entity.type
_entity.pdbx_description
1 polymer ?
#
loop_
_entity_poly.entity_id
_entity_poly.type
_entity_poly.pdbx_seq_one_letter_code
_entity_poly.pdbx_strand_id
1 'polypeptide(L)'
;YGSKGRMESGRADAGGGVSTLYVGADRYSGEYAPVRPKARILTDGLRGKAGDFGHEGSDYYAMHHFVKKIRGSRDADVIGIYEALDMFLPGLFAYRSVLRGGIPMEIPNLRDRAARERYRHDTMCTDPKTAGDQWIPSFSKGNPDIPGVVYRNMRNLWDEGGRRTEPDAAPL
;
A
#
# COMPACT_ATOMS: atom_id res chain seq x y z
N TYR A 1 8.58 16.29 0.78
CA TYR A 1 9.64 17.30 0.89
C TYR A 1 10.87 16.66 1.48
N GLY A 2 12.03 16.89 0.87
CA GLY A 2 13.35 16.48 1.36
C GLY A 2 14.27 17.69 1.47
N SER A 3 15.43 17.49 2.10
CA SER A 3 16.43 18.56 2.29
C SER A 3 17.06 19.06 0.98
N LYS A 4 16.99 18.26 -0.09
CA LYS A 4 17.59 18.55 -1.40
C LYS A 4 16.59 18.65 -2.54
N GLY A 5 15.29 18.55 -2.25
CA GLY A 5 14.25 18.61 -3.26
C GLY A 5 12.90 18.15 -2.75
N ARG A 6 11.92 18.12 -3.64
CA ARG A 6 10.58 17.60 -3.37
C ARG A 6 10.09 16.74 -4.54
N MET A 7 9.21 15.81 -4.26
CA MET A 7 8.48 15.05 -5.26
C MET A 7 7.00 15.35 -5.12
N GLU A 8 6.33 15.57 -6.23
CA GLU A 8 4.88 15.72 -6.29
C GLU A 8 4.33 14.69 -7.27
N SER A 9 3.32 13.93 -6.87
CA SER A 9 2.58 13.04 -7.75
C SER A 9 1.42 13.80 -8.40
N GLY A 10 1.24 13.59 -9.71
CA GLY A 10 0.09 13.95 -10.52
C GLY A 10 -0.78 15.11 -10.08
N ARG A 11 -0.37 16.34 -10.36
CA ARG A 11 -1.30 17.47 -10.32
C ARG A 11 -2.10 17.48 -11.62
N ALA A 12 -3.39 17.79 -11.53
CA ALA A 12 -4.30 17.83 -12.66
C ALA A 12 -3.88 18.81 -13.76
N ASP A 13 -3.13 19.86 -13.41
CA ASP A 13 -2.54 20.87 -14.29
C ASP A 13 -1.29 20.40 -15.05
N ALA A 14 -0.68 19.29 -14.64
CA ALA A 14 0.50 18.70 -15.28
C ALA A 14 0.20 17.47 -16.16
N GLY A 15 -1.06 17.28 -16.56
CA GLY A 15 -1.45 16.19 -17.46
C GLY A 15 -1.58 14.82 -16.80
N GLY A 16 -2.15 14.76 -15.59
CA GLY A 16 -2.59 13.54 -14.89
C GLY A 16 -1.58 12.39 -14.84
N GLY A 17 -1.28 11.89 -13.65
CA GLY A 17 -0.51 10.65 -13.49
C GLY A 17 1.01 10.75 -13.62
N VAL A 18 1.59 11.91 -13.90
CA VAL A 18 3.05 12.08 -13.97
C VAL A 18 3.60 12.57 -12.63
N SER A 19 4.44 11.77 -12.01
CA SER A 19 5.21 12.23 -10.85
C SER A 19 6.29 13.21 -11.30
N THR A 20 6.40 14.35 -10.63
CA THR A 20 7.40 15.37 -10.92
C THR A 20 8.38 15.46 -9.76
N LEU A 21 9.66 15.33 -10.07
CA LEU A 21 10.73 15.52 -9.12
C LEU A 21 11.32 16.92 -9.30
N TYR A 22 11.35 17.69 -8.23
CA TYR A 22 12.00 18.99 -8.17
C TYR A 22 13.31 18.83 -7.40
N VAL A 23 14.43 19.11 -8.06
CA VAL A 23 15.75 19.14 -7.43
C VAL A 23 16.18 20.58 -7.33
N GLY A 24 16.26 21.10 -6.12
CA GLY A 24 16.66 22.48 -5.84
C GLY A 24 18.03 22.54 -5.21
N ALA A 25 18.90 23.37 -5.77
CA ALA A 25 20.18 23.71 -5.14
C ALA A 25 19.99 24.70 -3.97
N ASP A 26 18.95 25.54 -4.06
CA ASP A 26 18.61 26.51 -3.04
C ASP A 26 17.11 26.48 -2.72
N ARG A 27 16.82 26.23 -1.46
CA ARG A 27 15.48 26.13 -0.89
C ARG A 27 14.69 27.43 -0.96
N TYR A 28 15.35 28.55 -1.20
CA TYR A 28 14.78 29.90 -1.13
C TYR A 28 14.73 30.64 -2.47
N SER A 29 15.40 30.19 -3.50
CA SER A 29 15.44 30.85 -4.81
C SER A 29 14.16 30.71 -5.65
N GLY A 30 13.25 29.82 -5.26
CA GLY A 30 11.95 29.65 -5.94
C GLY A 30 12.00 29.03 -7.34
N GLU A 31 13.15 28.84 -7.94
CA GLU A 31 13.31 28.20 -9.22
C GLU A 31 13.68 26.74 -9.07
N TYR A 32 12.70 25.87 -9.31
CA TYR A 32 12.92 24.43 -9.37
C TYR A 32 12.86 23.98 -10.82
N ALA A 33 13.91 23.36 -11.32
CA ALA A 33 13.87 22.68 -12.60
C ALA A 33 13.11 21.35 -12.44
N PRO A 34 11.97 21.15 -13.11
CA PRO A 34 11.28 19.88 -13.06
C PRO A 34 12.13 18.81 -13.77
N VAL A 35 12.59 17.84 -12.99
CA VAL A 35 13.26 16.66 -13.53
C VAL A 35 12.23 15.55 -13.58
N ARG A 36 11.81 15.18 -14.80
CA ARG A 36 11.02 13.97 -14.98
C ARG A 36 11.94 12.78 -14.73
N PRO A 37 11.70 11.96 -13.68
CA PRO A 37 12.45 10.75 -13.51
C PRO A 37 12.30 9.94 -14.80
N LYS A 38 13.42 9.49 -15.37
CA LYS A 38 13.37 8.45 -16.39
C LYS A 38 12.76 7.25 -15.69
N ALA A 39 11.45 7.06 -15.86
CA ALA A 39 10.82 5.86 -15.40
C ALA A 39 11.67 4.71 -15.94
N ARG A 40 12.21 3.88 -15.08
CA ARG A 40 12.80 2.59 -15.46
C ARG A 40 11.62 1.75 -15.92
N ILE A 41 11.18 2.02 -17.16
CA ILE A 41 10.11 1.26 -17.76
C ILE A 41 10.71 -0.11 -17.96
N LEU A 42 10.17 -1.06 -17.24
CA LEU A 42 10.40 -2.47 -17.46
C LEU A 42 9.90 -2.79 -18.86
N THR A 43 10.81 -2.66 -19.84
CA THR A 43 10.51 -2.73 -21.27
C THR A 43 10.53 -4.17 -21.76
N ASP A 44 9.96 -5.09 -21.01
CA ASP A 44 9.88 -6.51 -21.41
C ASP A 44 8.81 -6.78 -22.49
N GLY A 45 8.47 -5.79 -23.30
CA GLY A 45 7.42 -5.93 -24.32
C GLY A 45 6.00 -6.09 -23.75
N LEU A 46 5.84 -5.81 -22.47
CA LEU A 46 4.59 -6.05 -21.72
C LEU A 46 3.64 -4.85 -21.69
N ARG A 47 4.05 -3.69 -22.22
CA ARG A 47 3.26 -2.45 -22.20
C ARG A 47 1.85 -2.62 -22.74
N GLY A 48 1.69 -3.35 -23.84
CA GLY A 48 0.38 -3.60 -24.43
C GLY A 48 -0.51 -4.54 -23.60
N LYS A 49 0.12 -5.43 -22.82
CA LYS A 49 -0.61 -6.39 -21.96
C LYS A 49 -0.98 -5.82 -20.60
N ALA A 50 -0.18 -4.86 -20.10
CA ALA A 50 -0.39 -4.28 -18.78
C ALA A 50 -1.51 -3.23 -18.77
N GLY A 51 -1.79 -2.56 -19.91
CA GLY A 51 -2.78 -1.48 -19.98
C GLY A 51 -4.21 -1.89 -19.64
N ASP A 52 -4.54 -3.17 -19.80
CA ASP A 52 -5.87 -3.71 -19.53
C ASP A 52 -6.08 -4.14 -18.07
N PHE A 53 -5.04 -4.03 -17.22
CA PHE A 53 -5.10 -4.40 -15.82
C PHE A 53 -5.22 -3.18 -14.89
N GLY A 54 -5.76 -3.42 -13.69
CA GLY A 54 -6.03 -2.38 -12.70
C GLY A 54 -4.84 -1.46 -12.40
N HIS A 55 -5.15 -0.27 -11.90
CA HIS A 55 -4.17 0.76 -11.53
C HIS A 55 -3.17 1.09 -12.65
N GLU A 56 -3.71 1.31 -13.88
CA GLU A 56 -2.92 1.63 -15.07
C GLU A 56 -1.83 0.60 -15.41
N GLY A 57 -2.08 -0.67 -15.06
CA GLY A 57 -1.18 -1.79 -15.32
C GLY A 57 -0.18 -2.10 -14.24
N SER A 58 -0.13 -1.33 -13.14
CA SER A 58 0.83 -1.58 -12.04
C SER A 58 0.62 -2.95 -11.39
N ASP A 59 -0.62 -3.41 -11.27
CA ASP A 59 -0.94 -4.72 -10.70
C ASP A 59 -0.35 -5.86 -11.54
N TYR A 60 -0.39 -5.71 -12.87
CA TYR A 60 0.23 -6.67 -13.78
C TYR A 60 1.73 -6.77 -13.56
N TYR A 61 2.43 -5.64 -13.50
CA TYR A 61 3.89 -5.64 -13.30
C TYR A 61 4.28 -6.24 -11.96
N ALA A 62 3.58 -5.89 -10.89
CA ALA A 62 3.81 -6.45 -9.56
C ALA A 62 3.70 -7.98 -9.57
N MET A 63 2.62 -8.52 -10.15
CA MET A 63 2.41 -9.95 -10.25
C MET A 63 3.39 -10.64 -11.20
N HIS A 64 3.73 -10.02 -12.33
CA HIS A 64 4.71 -10.55 -13.27
C HIS A 64 6.06 -10.76 -12.61
N HIS A 65 6.58 -9.75 -11.91
CA HIS A 65 7.85 -9.83 -11.21
C HIS A 65 7.82 -10.79 -10.03
N PHE A 66 6.72 -10.86 -9.31
CA PHE A 66 6.50 -11.85 -8.25
C PHE A 66 6.61 -13.28 -8.78
N VAL A 67 5.91 -13.59 -9.89
CA VAL A 67 5.98 -14.91 -10.54
C VAL A 67 7.39 -15.19 -11.08
N LYS A 68 8.07 -14.20 -11.68
CA LYS A 68 9.48 -14.34 -12.11
C LYS A 68 10.38 -14.71 -10.92
N LYS A 69 10.16 -14.10 -9.76
CA LYS A 69 10.93 -14.41 -8.54
C LYS A 69 10.71 -15.83 -8.08
N ILE A 70 9.46 -16.30 -8.05
CA ILE A 70 9.13 -17.69 -7.69
C ILE A 70 9.81 -18.68 -8.64
N ARG A 71 9.89 -18.35 -9.93
CA ARG A 71 10.56 -19.16 -10.95
C ARG A 71 12.10 -19.08 -10.91
N GLY A 72 12.68 -18.37 -9.94
CA GLY A 72 14.12 -18.25 -9.76
C GLY A 72 14.82 -17.27 -10.70
N SER A 73 14.09 -16.40 -11.38
CA SER A 73 14.67 -15.38 -12.25
C SER A 73 15.49 -14.37 -11.44
N ARG A 74 16.73 -14.09 -11.90
CA ARG A 74 17.65 -13.15 -11.24
C ARG A 74 17.33 -11.70 -11.55
N ASP A 75 16.59 -11.44 -12.62
CA ASP A 75 16.17 -10.11 -13.08
C ASP A 75 14.78 -9.73 -12.59
N ALA A 76 14.19 -10.50 -11.66
CA ALA A 76 12.95 -10.17 -11.03
C ALA A 76 13.09 -8.94 -10.11
N ASP A 77 12.37 -7.87 -10.42
CA ASP A 77 12.36 -6.63 -9.63
C ASP A 77 11.26 -6.71 -8.56
N VAL A 78 11.61 -7.29 -7.43
CA VAL A 78 10.71 -7.44 -6.27
C VAL A 78 11.44 -7.07 -4.99
N ILE A 79 10.71 -6.49 -4.06
CA ILE A 79 11.23 -6.26 -2.71
C ILE A 79 11.41 -7.59 -1.97
N GLY A 80 12.47 -7.69 -1.17
CA GLY A 80 12.69 -8.82 -0.29
C GLY A 80 11.77 -8.81 0.92
N ILE A 81 11.62 -9.95 1.60
CA ILE A 81 10.75 -10.06 2.78
C ILE A 81 11.11 -9.05 3.87
N TYR A 82 12.39 -8.80 4.11
CA TYR A 82 12.81 -7.86 5.14
C TYR A 82 12.60 -6.40 4.73
N GLU A 83 12.71 -6.07 3.45
CA GLU A 83 12.36 -4.74 2.93
C GLU A 83 10.86 -4.49 3.05
N ALA A 84 10.04 -5.49 2.73
CA ALA A 84 8.60 -5.42 2.92
C ALA A 84 8.22 -5.23 4.41
N LEU A 85 8.90 -5.93 5.31
CA LEU A 85 8.71 -5.76 6.75
C LEU A 85 9.15 -4.37 7.24
N ASP A 86 10.26 -3.83 6.75
CA ASP A 86 10.71 -2.47 7.08
C ASP A 86 9.69 -1.40 6.67
N MET A 87 8.94 -1.64 5.59
CA MET A 87 7.86 -0.75 5.14
C MET A 87 6.57 -0.93 5.94
N PHE A 88 6.26 -2.15 6.38
CA PHE A 88 5.02 -2.50 7.06
C PHE A 88 5.05 -2.23 8.57
N LEU A 89 6.14 -2.63 9.25
CA LEU A 89 6.22 -2.59 10.72
C LEU A 89 6.03 -1.19 11.32
N PRO A 90 6.51 -0.09 10.71
CA PRO A 90 6.26 1.24 11.25
C PRO A 90 4.77 1.56 11.44
N GLY A 91 3.94 1.22 10.47
CA GLY A 91 2.49 1.40 10.55
C GLY A 91 1.85 0.55 11.64
N LEU A 92 2.24 -0.72 11.73
CA LEU A 92 1.75 -1.64 12.75
C LEU A 92 2.11 -1.16 14.16
N PHE A 93 3.35 -0.79 14.40
CA PHE A 93 3.82 -0.31 15.72
C PHE A 93 3.29 1.09 16.05
N ALA A 94 3.07 1.94 15.05
CA ALA A 94 2.39 3.21 15.24
C ALA A 94 0.96 3.00 15.76
N TYR A 95 0.22 2.05 15.19
CA TYR A 95 -1.12 1.73 15.70
C TYR A 95 -1.08 1.18 17.14
N ARG A 96 -0.15 0.29 17.45
CA ARG A 96 0.08 -0.20 18.83
C ARG A 96 0.45 0.93 19.80
N SER A 97 1.20 1.93 19.34
CA SER A 97 1.51 3.14 20.10
C SER A 97 0.24 3.95 20.39
N VAL A 98 -0.59 4.19 19.37
CA VAL A 98 -1.86 4.93 19.52
C VAL A 98 -2.76 4.26 20.58
N LEU A 99 -2.90 2.94 20.54
CA LEU A 99 -3.70 2.19 21.53
C LEU A 99 -3.15 2.30 22.96
N ARG A 100 -1.89 2.66 23.13
CA ARG A 100 -1.21 2.86 24.42
C ARG A 100 -1.06 4.35 24.80
N GLY A 101 -1.82 5.24 24.16
CA GLY A 101 -1.78 6.66 24.47
C GLY A 101 -0.64 7.43 23.78
N GLY A 102 -0.07 6.91 22.70
CA GLY A 102 0.97 7.59 21.90
C GLY A 102 2.39 7.44 22.46
N ILE A 103 2.67 6.42 23.26
CA ILE A 103 4.01 6.17 23.80
C ILE A 103 4.98 5.76 22.69
N PRO A 104 6.28 6.12 22.79
CA PRO A 104 7.30 5.60 21.89
C PRO A 104 7.36 4.06 21.91
N MET A 105 7.43 3.45 20.74
CA MET A 105 7.58 2.00 20.60
C MET A 105 8.77 1.68 19.73
N GLU A 106 9.60 0.72 20.17
CA GLU A 106 10.69 0.20 19.37
C GLU A 106 10.15 -0.68 18.24
N ILE A 107 10.59 -0.42 17.02
CA ILE A 107 10.30 -1.27 15.86
C ILE A 107 11.36 -2.37 15.80
N PRO A 108 10.97 -3.67 15.86
CA PRO A 108 11.94 -4.74 15.92
C PRO A 108 12.68 -4.92 14.58
N ASN A 109 13.98 -5.12 14.66
CA ASN A 109 14.72 -5.60 13.50
C ASN A 109 14.52 -7.12 13.32
N LEU A 110 13.59 -7.51 12.47
CA LEU A 110 13.29 -8.93 12.25
C LEU A 110 14.36 -9.68 11.43
N ARG A 111 15.45 -9.02 11.02
CA ARG A 111 16.66 -9.72 10.53
C ARG A 111 17.39 -10.44 11.67
N ASP A 112 17.27 -9.92 12.89
CA ASP A 112 17.79 -10.58 14.07
C ASP A 112 16.89 -11.75 14.50
N ARG A 113 17.54 -12.90 14.77
CA ARG A 113 16.84 -14.11 15.20
C ARG A 113 16.16 -13.93 16.57
N ALA A 114 16.83 -13.29 17.52
CA ALA A 114 16.28 -13.08 18.85
C ALA A 114 15.05 -12.17 18.83
N ALA A 115 15.07 -11.14 17.95
CA ALA A 115 13.89 -10.30 17.73
C ALA A 115 12.73 -11.12 17.14
N ARG A 116 12.98 -11.97 16.13
CA ARG A 116 11.93 -12.84 15.56
C ARG A 116 11.32 -13.78 16.60
N GLU A 117 12.15 -14.38 17.46
CA GLU A 117 11.64 -15.30 18.50
C GLU A 117 10.72 -14.59 19.48
N ARG A 118 10.98 -13.35 19.86
CA ARG A 118 10.08 -12.55 20.73
C ARG A 118 8.70 -12.34 20.13
N TYR A 119 8.61 -12.27 18.80
CA TYR A 119 7.34 -12.03 18.08
C TYR A 119 6.74 -13.29 17.45
N ARG A 120 7.32 -14.47 17.69
CA ARG A 120 6.87 -15.74 17.08
C ARG A 120 5.40 -16.06 17.36
N HIS A 121 4.91 -15.69 18.52
CA HIS A 121 3.53 -15.93 18.94
C HIS A 121 2.71 -14.64 19.06
N ASP A 122 3.15 -13.60 18.38
CA ASP A 122 2.39 -12.34 18.27
C ASP A 122 1.26 -12.52 17.26
N THR A 123 0.05 -12.71 17.76
CA THR A 123 -1.19 -12.79 16.97
C THR A 123 -2.02 -11.53 17.07
N MET A 124 -1.45 -10.44 17.61
CA MET A 124 -2.15 -9.18 17.87
C MET A 124 -2.69 -8.58 16.57
N CYS A 125 -3.99 -8.66 16.38
CA CYS A 125 -4.69 -8.10 15.22
C CYS A 125 -6.15 -7.75 15.57
N THR A 126 -6.88 -7.20 14.62
CA THR A 126 -8.28 -6.77 14.79
C THR A 126 -9.31 -7.86 14.55
N ASP A 127 -8.91 -9.04 14.07
CA ASP A 127 -9.78 -10.20 13.95
C ASP A 127 -9.78 -11.01 15.25
N PRO A 128 -10.89 -11.08 16.00
CA PRO A 128 -10.95 -11.79 17.28
C PRO A 128 -10.63 -13.28 17.17
N LYS A 129 -10.95 -13.91 16.03
CA LYS A 129 -10.71 -15.34 15.81
C LYS A 129 -9.23 -15.67 15.69
N THR A 130 -8.49 -14.79 15.01
CA THR A 130 -7.05 -14.94 14.83
C THR A 130 -6.27 -14.49 16.05
N ALA A 131 -6.67 -13.38 16.65
CA ALA A 131 -5.96 -12.75 17.76
C ALA A 131 -6.11 -13.49 19.09
N GLY A 132 -7.27 -14.11 19.33
CA GLY A 132 -7.57 -14.67 20.65
C GLY A 132 -7.43 -13.63 21.75
N ASP A 133 -6.65 -13.95 22.80
CA ASP A 133 -6.43 -13.04 23.93
C ASP A 133 -5.60 -11.79 23.58
N GLN A 134 -5.00 -11.75 22.40
CA GLN A 134 -4.21 -10.60 21.92
C GLN A 134 -5.02 -9.67 21.00
N TRP A 135 -6.34 -9.79 21.01
CA TRP A 135 -7.20 -8.95 20.21
C TRP A 135 -7.04 -7.46 20.51
N ILE A 136 -7.03 -6.66 19.44
CA ILE A 136 -7.01 -5.19 19.52
C ILE A 136 -8.18 -4.61 18.74
N PRO A 137 -8.74 -3.46 19.16
CA PRO A 137 -9.84 -2.84 18.44
C PRO A 137 -9.40 -2.34 17.06
N SER A 138 -10.32 -2.31 16.10
CA SER A 138 -10.10 -1.74 14.77
C SER A 138 -10.07 -0.21 14.76
N PHE A 139 -10.47 0.40 15.85
CA PHE A 139 -10.56 1.84 16.03
C PHE A 139 -9.96 2.24 17.39
N SER A 140 -9.17 3.31 17.46
CA SER A 140 -8.40 3.70 18.65
C SER A 140 -9.23 4.04 19.89
N LYS A 141 -10.52 4.33 19.72
CA LYS A 141 -11.48 4.57 20.81
C LYS A 141 -12.35 3.35 21.15
N GLY A 142 -11.94 2.16 20.73
CA GLY A 142 -12.70 0.92 20.85
C GLY A 142 -13.47 0.57 19.57
N ASN A 143 -14.09 -0.58 19.55
CA ASN A 143 -14.95 -0.94 18.42
C ASN A 143 -16.28 -0.19 18.53
N PRO A 144 -16.69 0.51 17.48
CA PRO A 144 -18.01 1.13 17.46
C PRO A 144 -19.09 0.05 17.47
N ASP A 145 -20.05 0.20 18.35
CA ASP A 145 -21.28 -0.61 18.32
C ASP A 145 -22.18 -0.11 17.18
N ILE A 146 -21.98 -0.68 15.99
CA ILE A 146 -22.74 -0.31 14.80
C ILE A 146 -23.97 -1.21 14.71
N PRO A 147 -25.20 -0.66 14.80
CA PRO A 147 -26.40 -1.46 14.71
C PRO A 147 -26.44 -2.29 13.42
N GLY A 148 -26.89 -3.55 13.53
CA GLY A 148 -26.93 -4.48 12.39
C GLY A 148 -27.79 -3.98 11.21
N VAL A 149 -28.73 -3.06 11.45
CA VAL A 149 -29.51 -2.40 10.38
C VAL A 149 -28.61 -1.58 9.44
N VAL A 150 -27.55 -0.94 9.94
CA VAL A 150 -26.62 -0.17 9.13
C VAL A 150 -25.90 -1.09 8.15
N TYR A 151 -25.41 -2.25 8.61
CA TYR A 151 -24.76 -3.23 7.74
C TYR A 151 -25.71 -3.78 6.69
N ARG A 152 -26.99 -4.05 7.03
CA ARG A 152 -27.99 -4.49 6.04
C ARG A 152 -28.25 -3.41 4.99
N ASN A 153 -28.43 -2.17 5.41
CA ASN A 153 -28.66 -1.07 4.49
C ASN A 153 -27.48 -0.85 3.54
N MET A 154 -26.24 -0.90 4.06
CA MET A 154 -25.04 -0.78 3.22
C MET A 154 -24.93 -1.93 2.22
N ARG A 155 -25.25 -3.16 2.62
CA ARG A 155 -25.27 -4.31 1.73
C ARG A 155 -26.29 -4.16 0.63
N ASN A 156 -27.52 -3.74 0.96
CA ASN A 156 -28.57 -3.50 -0.03
C ASN A 156 -28.15 -2.43 -1.05
N LEU A 157 -27.55 -1.32 -0.59
CA LEU A 157 -27.03 -0.28 -1.48
C LEU A 157 -25.91 -0.81 -2.39
N TRP A 158 -25.04 -1.68 -1.88
CA TRP A 158 -24.00 -2.31 -2.67
C TRP A 158 -24.59 -3.23 -3.74
N ASP A 159 -25.55 -4.08 -3.37
CA ASP A 159 -26.21 -5.00 -4.31
C ASP A 159 -27.01 -4.24 -5.39
N GLU A 160 -27.63 -3.12 -5.04
CA GLU A 160 -28.30 -2.23 -5.98
C GLU A 160 -27.31 -1.49 -6.91
N GLY A 161 -26.17 -1.04 -6.36
CA GLY A 161 -25.09 -0.40 -7.14
C GLY A 161 -24.42 -1.35 -8.10
N GLY A 162 -24.17 -2.59 -7.67
CA GLY A 162 -23.58 -3.64 -8.50
C GLY A 162 -24.46 -4.08 -9.67
N ARG A 163 -25.76 -4.09 -9.48
CA ARG A 163 -26.73 -4.38 -10.56
C ARG A 163 -26.85 -3.28 -11.63
N ARG A 164 -26.42 -2.05 -11.32
CA ARG A 164 -26.41 -0.94 -12.28
C ARG A 164 -25.17 -0.89 -13.17
N THR A 165 -24.13 -1.67 -12.85
CA THR A 165 -22.83 -1.64 -13.55
C THR A 165 -22.60 -2.79 -14.50
N GLU A 166 -23.50 -3.78 -14.59
CA GLU A 166 -23.48 -4.72 -15.70
C GLU A 166 -24.12 -4.05 -16.93
N PRO A 167 -23.36 -3.70 -17.99
CA PRO A 167 -23.98 -3.36 -19.25
C PRO A 167 -24.71 -4.63 -19.76
N ASP A 168 -25.97 -4.42 -20.20
CA ASP A 168 -26.74 -5.46 -20.84
C ASP A 168 -25.86 -6.26 -21.78
N ALA A 169 -25.54 -7.51 -21.43
CA ALA A 169 -24.88 -8.43 -22.32
C ALA A 169 -25.84 -8.64 -23.48
N ALA A 170 -25.50 -8.05 -24.62
CA ALA A 170 -26.24 -8.31 -25.85
C ALA A 170 -26.30 -9.84 -26.09
N PRO A 171 -27.47 -10.40 -26.39
CA PRO A 171 -27.55 -11.84 -26.69
C PRO A 171 -26.73 -12.14 -27.94
N LEU A 172 -25.92 -13.20 -27.86
CA LEU A 172 -25.18 -13.78 -28.98
C LEU A 172 -26.12 -14.34 -30.03
#